data_776bd41aa8c1289b1d857b56cc0fa5b6
#
_entry.id   776bd41aa8c1289b1d857b56cc0fa5b6
#
_cell.length_a   1.000
_cell.length_b   1.000
_cell.length_c   1.000
_cell.angle_alpha   90.00
_cell.angle_beta   90.00
_cell.angle_gamma   90.00
#
_symmetry.space_group_name_H-M   'P 1'
#
loop_
_entity.id
_entity.type
_entity.pdbx_description
1 polymer ?
#
loop_
_entity_poly.entity_id
_entity_poly.type
_entity_poly.pdbx_seq_one_letter_code
_entity_poly.pdbx_strand_id
1 'polypeptide(L)'
;ELKCYHLGGQSGPIGFPEQLDTRYDHTSLKKQGLSIGSGAVVVLDETVCIIDYLKKVSEFFIHESCGKCVPCREGNRQMYMILHRFANGLATEKDFERMERLSFTMATASSCGLGQSACTALDSCLKHRREEFQAHIKGICPVCLNSRKYGDQYAY
;
A
#
# COMPACT_ATOMS: atom_id res chain seq x y z
N GLU A 1 -15.41 10.08 8.46
CA GLU A 1 -14.18 10.74 8.94
C GLU A 1 -13.02 10.44 8.01
N LEU A 2 -12.05 11.39 7.85
CA LEU A 2 -10.88 11.18 7.02
C LEU A 2 -9.98 10.11 7.65
N LYS A 3 -9.68 9.05 6.91
CA LYS A 3 -8.72 8.02 7.31
C LYS A 3 -7.32 8.32 6.79
N CYS A 4 -7.20 8.53 5.49
CA CYS A 4 -5.96 8.87 4.82
C CYS A 4 -6.22 9.47 3.44
N TYR A 5 -5.17 9.95 2.79
CA TYR A 5 -5.24 10.47 1.43
C TYR A 5 -4.01 10.02 0.63
N HIS A 6 -4.21 9.64 -0.62
CA HIS A 6 -3.15 9.20 -1.52
C HIS A 6 -2.80 10.33 -2.48
N LEU A 7 -1.54 10.77 -2.47
CA LEU A 7 -1.05 11.90 -3.27
C LEU A 7 -0.23 11.42 -4.47
N GLY A 8 -0.39 12.12 -5.59
CA GLY A 8 0.50 11.98 -6.73
C GLY A 8 0.28 10.75 -7.61
N GLY A 9 -0.89 10.13 -7.52
CA GLY A 9 -1.24 8.92 -8.24
C GLY A 9 -0.73 7.65 -7.55
N GLN A 10 -0.86 6.50 -8.21
CA GLN A 10 -0.58 5.18 -7.59
C GLN A 10 0.88 4.99 -7.13
N SER A 11 1.81 5.73 -7.73
CA SER A 11 3.23 5.73 -7.36
C SER A 11 3.57 6.64 -6.17
N GLY A 12 2.60 7.40 -5.70
CA GLY A 12 2.78 8.38 -4.65
C GLY A 12 2.64 7.80 -3.24
N PRO A 13 2.98 8.60 -2.23
CA PRO A 13 2.83 8.24 -0.83
C PRO A 13 1.39 8.45 -0.34
N ILE A 14 1.06 7.75 0.74
CA ILE A 14 -0.17 7.98 1.50
C ILE A 14 0.13 8.93 2.65
N GLY A 15 -0.67 9.99 2.76
CA GLY A 15 -0.68 10.92 3.88
C GLY A 15 -1.83 10.62 4.85
N PHE A 16 -1.69 11.09 6.07
CA PHE A 16 -2.62 10.82 7.16
C PHE A 16 -3.13 12.13 7.79
N PRO A 17 -4.23 12.12 8.56
CA PRO A 17 -4.83 13.33 9.13
C PRO A 17 -3.85 14.25 9.85
N GLU A 18 -2.87 13.69 10.54
CA GLU A 18 -1.82 14.44 11.25
C GLU A 18 -0.88 15.25 10.33
N GLN A 19 -0.94 15.01 9.02
CA GLN A 19 -0.12 15.69 8.01
C GLN A 19 -0.91 16.71 7.17
N LEU A 20 -2.21 16.95 7.47
CA LEU A 20 -3.08 17.80 6.65
C LEU A 20 -2.63 19.28 6.64
N ASP A 21 -2.05 19.78 7.72
CA ASP A 21 -1.57 21.16 7.79
C ASP A 21 -0.26 21.40 7.05
N THR A 22 0.27 20.36 6.38
CA THR A 22 1.48 20.50 5.56
C THR A 22 1.19 21.37 4.35
N ARG A 23 1.98 22.43 4.18
CA ARG A 23 1.88 23.31 3.03
C ARG A 23 2.06 22.50 1.73
N TYR A 24 1.16 22.69 0.76
CA TYR A 24 1.16 21.94 -0.50
C TYR A 24 2.20 22.51 -1.48
N ASP A 25 3.46 22.30 -1.16
CA ASP A 25 4.61 22.60 -2.03
C ASP A 25 5.63 21.44 -1.96
N HIS A 26 6.51 21.37 -2.96
CA HIS A 26 7.49 20.28 -3.07
C HIS A 26 8.40 20.13 -1.85
N THR A 27 8.83 21.24 -1.25
CA THR A 27 9.78 21.22 -0.13
C THR A 27 9.12 20.76 1.15
N SER A 28 7.94 21.31 1.45
CA SER A 28 7.19 21.00 2.67
C SER A 28 6.68 19.57 2.67
N LEU A 29 6.10 19.13 1.56
CA LEU A 29 5.63 17.74 1.39
C LEU A 29 6.78 16.74 1.50
N LYS A 30 7.91 17.02 0.85
CA LYS A 30 9.08 16.12 0.91
C LYS A 30 9.61 15.93 2.33
N LYS A 31 9.59 16.99 3.18
CA LYS A 31 9.99 16.88 4.60
C LYS A 31 9.08 15.93 5.39
N GLN A 32 7.83 15.79 4.98
CA GLN A 32 6.85 14.90 5.59
C GLN A 32 6.78 13.50 4.93
N GLY A 33 7.67 13.23 3.97
CA GLY A 33 7.65 11.99 3.20
C GLY A 33 6.51 11.91 2.19
N LEU A 34 5.95 13.06 1.82
CA LEU A 34 4.88 13.20 0.84
C LEU A 34 5.40 13.78 -0.48
N SER A 35 4.62 13.69 -1.55
CA SER A 35 4.99 14.28 -2.85
C SER A 35 3.75 14.72 -3.63
N ILE A 36 3.90 15.73 -4.48
CA ILE A 36 2.83 16.20 -5.37
C ILE A 36 2.57 15.16 -6.48
N GLY A 37 3.63 14.56 -7.01
CA GLY A 37 3.54 13.61 -8.12
C GLY A 37 2.77 14.16 -9.31
N SER A 38 1.73 13.44 -9.75
CA SER A 38 0.82 13.86 -10.84
C SER A 38 -0.17 14.96 -10.43
N GLY A 39 -0.22 15.36 -9.17
CA GLY A 39 -1.24 16.26 -8.62
C GLY A 39 -2.56 15.59 -8.26
N ALA A 40 -2.70 14.28 -8.53
CA ALA A 40 -3.90 13.55 -8.13
C ALA A 40 -3.99 13.40 -6.61
N VAL A 41 -5.20 13.55 -6.07
CA VAL A 41 -5.50 13.34 -4.64
C VAL A 41 -6.69 12.40 -4.55
N VAL A 42 -6.50 11.26 -3.88
CA VAL A 42 -7.57 10.32 -3.55
C VAL A 42 -7.80 10.36 -2.05
N VAL A 43 -9.02 10.65 -1.65
CA VAL A 43 -9.40 10.73 -0.22
C VAL A 43 -10.10 9.45 0.18
N LEU A 44 -9.68 8.87 1.29
CA LEU A 44 -10.20 7.62 1.85
C LEU A 44 -10.75 7.88 3.26
N ASP A 45 -11.96 7.43 3.51
CA ASP A 45 -12.61 7.53 4.80
C ASP A 45 -12.43 6.27 5.66
N GLU A 46 -12.99 6.28 6.86
CA GLU A 46 -12.89 5.19 7.83
C GLU A 46 -13.53 3.87 7.37
N THR A 47 -14.36 3.90 6.33
CA THR A 47 -14.99 2.68 5.79
C THR A 47 -14.06 1.89 4.90
N VAL A 48 -12.89 2.45 4.53
CA VAL A 48 -11.91 1.79 3.68
C VAL A 48 -10.89 1.04 4.52
N CYS A 49 -10.68 -0.23 4.23
CA CYS A 49 -9.55 -0.99 4.77
C CYS A 49 -8.27 -0.63 4.01
N ILE A 50 -7.23 -0.16 4.72
CA ILE A 50 -5.93 0.18 4.11
C ILE A 50 -5.33 -1.04 3.39
N ILE A 51 -5.45 -2.24 3.94
CA ILE A 51 -4.90 -3.44 3.33
C ILE A 51 -5.58 -3.77 1.99
N ASP A 52 -6.91 -3.68 1.93
CA ASP A 52 -7.65 -3.89 0.68
C ASP A 52 -7.34 -2.79 -0.34
N TYR A 53 -7.13 -1.57 0.11
CA TYR A 53 -6.70 -0.47 -0.77
C TYR A 53 -5.30 -0.72 -1.34
N LEU A 54 -4.33 -1.07 -0.50
CA LEU A 54 -2.97 -1.39 -0.94
C LEU A 54 -2.92 -2.60 -1.88
N LYS A 55 -3.80 -3.57 -1.68
CA LYS A 55 -3.95 -4.70 -2.61
C LYS A 55 -4.35 -4.23 -4.01
N LYS A 56 -5.32 -3.29 -4.12
CA LYS A 56 -5.70 -2.67 -5.40
C LYS A 56 -4.54 -1.88 -6.03
N VAL A 57 -3.76 -1.18 -5.21
CA VAL A 57 -2.54 -0.50 -5.70
C VAL A 57 -1.54 -1.51 -6.26
N SER A 58 -1.34 -2.64 -5.61
CA SER A 58 -0.46 -3.72 -6.12
C SER A 58 -0.99 -4.36 -7.41
N GLU A 59 -2.30 -4.53 -7.55
CA GLU A 59 -2.93 -4.99 -8.81
C GLU A 59 -2.64 -4.04 -9.96
N PHE A 60 -2.73 -2.74 -9.73
CA PHE A 60 -2.36 -1.73 -10.72
C PHE A 60 -0.91 -1.91 -11.18
N PHE A 61 0.05 -2.06 -10.26
CA PHE A 61 1.45 -2.24 -10.63
C PHE A 61 1.75 -3.57 -11.31
N ILE A 62 1.02 -4.65 -11.01
CA ILE A 62 1.10 -5.91 -11.75
C ILE A 62 0.69 -5.68 -13.21
N HIS A 63 -0.40 -4.95 -13.43
CA HIS A 63 -0.92 -4.68 -14.77
C HIS A 63 0.00 -3.76 -15.58
N GLU A 64 0.53 -2.70 -14.95
CA GLU A 64 1.38 -1.70 -15.61
C GLU A 64 2.84 -2.16 -15.80
N SER A 65 3.26 -3.23 -15.15
CA SER A 65 4.62 -3.75 -15.28
C SER A 65 4.89 -4.26 -16.70
N CYS A 66 5.94 -3.75 -17.32
CA CYS A 66 6.39 -4.25 -18.65
C CYS A 66 6.98 -5.68 -18.60
N GLY A 67 7.19 -6.24 -17.40
CA GLY A 67 7.70 -7.59 -17.18
C GLY A 67 9.19 -7.81 -17.43
N LYS A 68 9.97 -6.79 -17.80
CA LYS A 68 11.40 -6.95 -18.18
C LYS A 68 12.28 -7.32 -17.00
N CYS A 69 12.24 -6.55 -15.91
CA CYS A 69 13.11 -6.82 -14.76
C CYS A 69 12.40 -7.66 -13.69
N VAL A 70 13.14 -8.61 -13.13
CA VAL A 70 12.64 -9.56 -12.12
C VAL A 70 12.10 -8.85 -10.86
N PRO A 71 12.79 -7.85 -10.26
CA PRO A 71 12.31 -7.21 -9.04
C PRO A 71 10.90 -6.61 -9.19
N CYS A 72 10.62 -5.93 -10.30
CA CYS A 72 9.30 -5.38 -10.58
C CYS A 72 8.28 -6.47 -10.91
N ARG A 73 8.59 -7.37 -11.87
CA ARG A 73 7.67 -8.41 -12.34
C ARG A 73 7.23 -9.35 -11.22
N GLU A 74 8.18 -9.93 -10.52
CA GLU A 74 7.89 -10.89 -9.45
C GLU A 74 7.57 -10.20 -8.12
N GLY A 75 8.22 -9.06 -7.85
CA GLY A 75 8.00 -8.29 -6.65
C GLY A 75 6.56 -7.82 -6.47
N ASN A 76 5.95 -7.26 -7.52
CA ASN A 76 4.55 -6.83 -7.46
C ASN A 76 3.59 -8.01 -7.22
N ARG A 77 3.82 -9.15 -7.86
CA ARG A 77 3.02 -10.37 -7.65
C ARG A 77 3.14 -10.89 -6.22
N GLN A 78 4.36 -10.97 -5.71
CA GLN A 78 4.60 -11.42 -4.33
C GLN A 78 4.01 -10.43 -3.31
N MET A 79 4.13 -9.13 -3.54
CA MET A 79 3.54 -8.11 -2.68
C MET A 79 2.02 -8.23 -2.64
N TYR A 80 1.38 -8.41 -3.79
CA TYR A 80 -0.06 -8.67 -3.86
C TYR A 80 -0.46 -9.92 -3.07
N MET A 81 0.27 -11.03 -3.22
CA MET A 81 -0.01 -12.27 -2.48
C MET A 81 0.11 -12.08 -0.97
N ILE A 82 1.11 -11.33 -0.51
CA ILE A 82 1.29 -11.04 0.91
C ILE A 82 0.12 -10.17 1.42
N LEU A 83 -0.24 -9.09 0.71
CA LEU A 83 -1.37 -8.24 1.06
C LEU A 83 -2.70 -9.02 1.04
N HIS A 84 -2.87 -9.94 0.09
CA HIS A 84 -4.02 -10.85 0.05
C HIS A 84 -4.09 -11.74 1.30
N ARG A 85 -2.95 -12.24 1.81
CA ARG A 85 -2.89 -12.99 3.07
C ARG A 85 -3.30 -12.13 4.26
N PHE A 86 -2.79 -10.88 4.35
CA PHE A 86 -3.23 -9.93 5.37
C PHE A 86 -4.73 -9.67 5.29
N ALA A 87 -5.22 -9.36 4.11
CA ALA A 87 -6.62 -9.12 3.88
C ALA A 87 -7.51 -10.31 4.31
N ASN A 88 -7.04 -11.54 4.25
CA ASN A 88 -7.79 -12.76 4.66
C ASN A 88 -7.49 -13.23 6.09
N GLY A 89 -6.74 -12.48 6.89
CA GLY A 89 -6.37 -12.90 8.25
C GLY A 89 -5.46 -14.13 8.30
N LEU A 90 -4.72 -14.40 7.20
CA LEU A 90 -3.79 -15.53 7.05
C LEU A 90 -2.33 -15.09 7.15
N ALA A 91 -2.08 -13.79 7.35
CA ALA A 91 -0.74 -13.25 7.46
C ALA A 91 -0.11 -13.56 8.83
N THR A 92 1.21 -13.53 8.85
CA THR A 92 2.03 -13.75 10.05
C THR A 92 3.06 -12.63 10.19
N GLU A 93 3.75 -12.55 11.33
CA GLU A 93 4.84 -11.59 11.53
C GLU A 93 5.96 -11.75 10.47
N LYS A 94 6.19 -12.95 9.96
CA LYS A 94 7.15 -13.19 8.86
C LYS A 94 6.74 -12.50 7.57
N ASP A 95 5.45 -12.26 7.35
CA ASP A 95 4.96 -11.56 6.17
C ASP A 95 5.32 -10.06 6.22
N PHE A 96 5.44 -9.46 7.43
CA PHE A 96 6.01 -8.12 7.60
C PHE A 96 7.46 -8.04 7.11
N GLU A 97 8.32 -8.91 7.60
CA GLU A 97 9.74 -8.94 7.21
C GLU A 97 9.89 -9.15 5.70
N ARG A 98 8.99 -9.96 5.10
CA ARG A 98 8.97 -10.19 3.65
C ARG A 98 8.57 -8.93 2.89
N MET A 99 7.54 -8.22 3.35
CA MET A 99 7.10 -6.96 2.72
C MET A 99 8.22 -5.92 2.75
N GLU A 100 8.87 -5.71 3.89
CA GLU A 100 9.95 -4.72 4.05
C GLU A 100 11.14 -5.06 3.13
N ARG A 101 11.57 -6.34 3.11
CA ARG A 101 12.66 -6.77 2.22
C ARG A 101 12.29 -6.67 0.74
N LEU A 102 11.06 -7.00 0.41
CA LEU A 102 10.57 -6.95 -0.97
C LEU A 102 10.48 -5.51 -1.46
N SER A 103 9.93 -4.60 -0.63
CA SER A 103 9.89 -3.16 -0.91
C SER A 103 11.30 -2.60 -1.16
N PHE A 104 12.23 -2.88 -0.26
CA PHE A 104 13.63 -2.46 -0.42
C PHE A 104 14.25 -2.99 -1.72
N THR A 105 14.04 -4.28 -2.03
CA THR A 105 14.57 -4.90 -3.25
C THR A 105 13.97 -4.25 -4.51
N MET A 106 12.66 -4.01 -4.52
CA MET A 106 11.99 -3.37 -5.65
C MET A 106 12.48 -1.94 -5.85
N ALA A 107 12.59 -1.16 -4.77
CA ALA A 107 13.06 0.22 -4.81
C ALA A 107 14.51 0.36 -5.31
N THR A 108 15.38 -0.60 -4.97
CA THR A 108 16.83 -0.51 -5.27
C THR A 108 17.22 -1.25 -6.55
N ALA A 109 16.55 -2.34 -6.90
CA ALA A 109 16.96 -3.23 -7.99
C ALA A 109 16.06 -3.21 -9.23
N SER A 110 14.90 -2.52 -9.17
CA SER A 110 14.07 -2.33 -10.38
C SER A 110 14.74 -1.39 -11.37
N SER A 111 14.60 -1.69 -12.66
CA SER A 111 15.29 -0.97 -13.74
C SER A 111 14.71 0.43 -14.04
N CYS A 112 13.49 0.74 -13.58
CA CYS A 112 12.85 2.03 -13.85
C CYS A 112 11.95 2.48 -12.69
N GLY A 113 11.52 3.75 -12.76
CA GLY A 113 10.71 4.40 -11.74
C GLY A 113 9.42 3.68 -11.39
N LEU A 114 8.80 2.94 -12.33
CA LEU A 114 7.58 2.19 -12.05
C LEU A 114 7.81 1.15 -10.94
N GLY A 115 8.81 0.28 -11.11
CA GLY A 115 9.13 -0.74 -10.11
C GLY A 115 9.72 -0.15 -8.83
N GLN A 116 10.53 0.93 -8.95
CA GLN A 116 11.15 1.60 -7.80
C GLN A 116 10.11 2.28 -6.89
N SER A 117 8.99 2.75 -7.43
CA SER A 117 7.94 3.44 -6.68
C SER A 117 6.72 2.57 -6.34
N ALA A 118 6.71 1.31 -6.75
CA ALA A 118 5.54 0.44 -6.59
C ALA A 118 5.11 0.22 -5.13
N CYS A 119 6.04 0.33 -4.19
CA CYS A 119 5.79 0.14 -2.77
C CYS A 119 5.69 1.45 -1.96
N THR A 120 5.73 2.63 -2.60
CA THR A 120 5.73 3.92 -1.89
C THR A 120 4.50 4.10 -0.98
N ALA A 121 3.31 3.75 -1.48
CA ALA A 121 2.08 3.79 -0.69
C ALA A 121 2.11 2.81 0.50
N LEU A 122 2.61 1.60 0.28
CA LEU A 122 2.78 0.59 1.32
C LEU A 122 3.75 1.08 2.41
N ASP A 123 4.91 1.61 2.01
CA ASP A 123 5.94 2.08 2.95
C ASP A 123 5.41 3.21 3.84
N SER A 124 4.60 4.12 3.28
CA SER A 124 3.89 5.15 4.05
C SER A 124 2.97 4.52 5.11
N CYS A 125 2.19 3.52 4.74
CA CYS A 125 1.29 2.83 5.67
C CYS A 125 2.04 2.02 6.73
N LEU A 126 3.12 1.33 6.38
CA LEU A 126 3.95 0.60 7.34
C LEU A 126 4.59 1.53 8.37
N LYS A 127 4.95 2.75 7.95
CA LYS A 127 5.53 3.76 8.83
C LYS A 127 4.51 4.36 9.81
N HIS A 128 3.29 4.65 9.34
CA HIS A 128 2.32 5.45 10.10
C HIS A 128 1.13 4.66 10.64
N ARG A 129 0.86 3.45 10.15
CA ARG A 129 -0.34 2.63 10.49
C ARG A 129 0.01 1.15 10.61
N ARG A 130 1.18 0.83 11.16
CA ARG A 130 1.63 -0.55 11.38
C ARG A 130 0.64 -1.37 12.20
N GLU A 131 -0.07 -0.73 13.11
CA GLU A 131 -1.11 -1.33 13.94
C GLU A 131 -2.28 -1.93 13.15
N GLU A 132 -2.63 -1.36 11.99
CA GLU A 132 -3.69 -1.91 11.14
C GLU A 132 -3.27 -3.27 10.54
N PHE A 133 -2.01 -3.42 10.16
CA PHE A 133 -1.48 -4.70 9.71
C PHE A 133 -1.46 -5.73 10.84
N GLN A 134 -1.06 -5.32 12.05
CA GLN A 134 -1.08 -6.20 13.23
C GLN A 134 -2.50 -6.64 13.59
N ALA A 135 -3.48 -5.76 13.44
CA ALA A 135 -4.90 -6.12 13.61
C ALA A 135 -5.32 -7.21 12.63
N HIS A 136 -4.87 -7.16 11.38
CA HIS A 136 -5.16 -8.20 10.38
C HIS A 136 -4.51 -9.55 10.72
N ILE A 137 -3.30 -9.56 11.28
CA ILE A 137 -2.67 -10.79 11.77
C ILE A 137 -3.52 -11.43 12.88
N LYS A 138 -4.11 -10.60 13.74
CA LYS A 138 -4.99 -11.05 14.83
C LYS A 138 -6.43 -11.38 14.36
N GLY A 139 -6.75 -11.13 13.08
CA GLY A 139 -8.08 -11.37 12.52
C GLY A 139 -9.18 -10.42 13.03
N ILE A 140 -8.84 -9.21 13.46
CA ILE A 140 -9.77 -8.26 14.10
C ILE A 140 -10.04 -6.97 13.31
N CYS A 141 -9.72 -6.94 12.00
CA CYS A 141 -10.07 -5.76 11.20
C CYS A 141 -11.59 -5.57 11.11
N PRO A 142 -12.13 -4.44 11.58
CA PRO A 142 -13.58 -4.23 11.60
C PRO A 142 -14.18 -3.99 10.21
N VAL A 143 -13.37 -3.58 9.24
CA VAL A 143 -13.84 -3.23 7.89
C VAL A 143 -13.86 -4.47 6.99
N CYS A 144 -12.69 -5.03 6.67
CA CYS A 144 -12.60 -6.09 5.65
C CYS A 144 -12.90 -7.50 6.18
N LEU A 145 -12.58 -7.81 7.45
CA LEU A 145 -12.82 -9.14 8.01
C LEU A 145 -14.28 -9.35 8.43
N ASN A 146 -14.99 -8.27 8.80
CA ASN A 146 -16.41 -8.36 9.09
C ASN A 146 -17.28 -8.43 7.82
N SER A 147 -16.85 -7.80 6.72
CA SER A 147 -17.57 -7.86 5.44
C SER A 147 -17.48 -9.23 4.77
N ARG A 148 -16.48 -10.05 5.09
CA ARG A 148 -16.31 -11.40 4.55
C ARG A 148 -17.22 -12.48 5.16
N LYS A 149 -17.96 -12.18 6.20
CA LYS A 149 -19.04 -13.05 6.68
C LYS A 149 -20.20 -13.18 5.66
N TYR A 150 -20.20 -12.37 4.61
CA TYR A 150 -21.14 -12.44 3.50
C TYR A 150 -20.44 -12.91 2.21
N GLY A 151 -20.04 -14.20 2.21
CA GLY A 151 -19.74 -14.99 1.02
C GLY A 151 -18.59 -14.53 0.13
N ASP A 152 -17.49 -15.23 0.21
CA ASP A 152 -16.46 -15.27 -0.84
C ASP A 152 -17.07 -15.80 -2.15
N GLN A 153 -17.65 -14.91 -2.96
CA GLN A 153 -18.06 -15.23 -4.33
C GLN A 153 -17.05 -14.79 -5.39
N TYR A 154 -15.87 -14.32 -4.98
CA TYR A 154 -14.79 -13.92 -5.90
C TYR A 154 -13.44 -14.49 -5.45
N ALA A 155 -13.37 -15.82 -5.35
CA ALA A 155 -12.09 -16.52 -5.37
C ALA A 155 -11.70 -16.72 -6.85
N TYR A 156 -10.70 -15.95 -7.31
CA TYR A 156 -9.92 -16.25 -8.52
C TYR A 156 -8.52 -16.69 -8.12
#